data_98426f2724805d21a0060db127d37848
#
_entry.id   98426f2724805d21a0060db127d37848
#
_cell.length_a   1.000
_cell.length_b   1.000
_cell.length_c   1.000
_cell.angle_alpha   90.00
_cell.angle_beta   90.00
_cell.angle_gamma   90.00
#
_symmetry.space_group_name_H-M   'P 1'
#
loop_
_entity.id
_entity.type
_entity.pdbx_description
1 polymer ?
#
loop_
_entity_poly.entity_id
_entity_poly.type
_entity_poly.pdbx_seq_one_letter_code
_entity_poly.pdbx_strand_id
1 'polypeptide(L)'
;PYHAINPAIRSRCQLFELKELEYEDIMTGLNRAIKHSDLKGISISNECLSLIAKLSGNDLRYAYNLLEISYYASEDKVITEDKIRLINNKPVFFSDKNGDGHYDVLSGFQKSIRGSDVNASLHYLGRLIYEGDLDSIYRRMSVIAYEDIGLANPAIGPRVDAAINAAERVGLPEARIPLAEIVVEMALSPKSNTAHVALDEALDDIYKGNVGSIPNHIKTNSPLYKYPHDYKGSYVVQQYLPDLSLIHISEPTRLGMISY
;
A
#
# COMPACT_ATOMS: atom_id res chain seq x y z
N PRO A 1 16.44 0.11 -4.45
CA PRO A 1 17.74 -0.48 -4.05
C PRO A 1 18.90 0.51 -4.26
N TYR A 2 18.99 1.19 -5.43
CA TYR A 2 20.10 2.09 -5.78
C TYR A 2 20.32 3.21 -4.77
N HIS A 3 19.25 3.81 -4.26
CA HIS A 3 19.31 4.92 -3.28
C HIS A 3 19.66 4.46 -1.86
N ALA A 4 19.46 3.18 -1.54
CA ALA A 4 19.79 2.61 -0.24
C ALA A 4 21.27 2.26 -0.07
N ILE A 5 22.06 2.25 -1.17
CA ILE A 5 23.49 1.94 -1.12
C ILE A 5 24.28 3.23 -0.85
N ASN A 6 25.16 3.16 0.15
CA ASN A 6 26.02 4.27 0.52
C ASN A 6 26.77 4.85 -0.72
N PRO A 7 26.76 6.17 -0.94
CA PRO A 7 27.43 6.82 -2.08
C PRO A 7 28.92 6.44 -2.24
N ALA A 8 29.63 6.25 -1.13
CA ALA A 8 31.04 5.86 -1.15
C ALA A 8 31.28 4.43 -1.68
N ILE A 9 30.30 3.54 -1.53
CA ILE A 9 30.34 2.18 -2.10
C ILE A 9 29.98 2.26 -3.59
N ARG A 10 28.95 3.02 -3.94
CA ARG A 10 28.52 3.19 -5.34
C ARG A 10 29.62 3.72 -6.26
N SER A 11 30.44 4.63 -5.75
CA SER A 11 31.55 5.21 -6.53
C SER A 11 32.74 4.24 -6.76
N ARG A 12 32.79 3.13 -6.03
CA ARG A 12 33.89 2.16 -6.06
C ARG A 12 33.50 0.78 -6.59
N CYS A 13 32.21 0.55 -6.83
CA CYS A 13 31.66 -0.72 -7.31
C CYS A 13 30.93 -0.54 -8.63
N GLN A 14 31.02 -1.55 -9.48
CA GLN A 14 30.13 -1.65 -10.64
C GLN A 14 28.84 -2.30 -10.19
N LEU A 15 27.72 -1.67 -10.53
CA LEU A 15 26.38 -2.15 -10.18
C LEU A 15 25.82 -2.97 -11.35
N PHE A 16 25.33 -4.17 -11.02
CA PHE A 16 24.61 -5.02 -11.94
C PHE A 16 23.19 -5.18 -11.41
N GLU A 17 22.22 -4.82 -12.22
CA GLU A 17 20.81 -5.03 -11.92
C GLU A 17 20.40 -6.43 -12.39
N LEU A 18 19.91 -7.25 -11.45
CA LEU A 18 19.29 -8.52 -11.77
C LEU A 18 17.79 -8.27 -12.00
N LYS A 19 17.34 -8.57 -13.19
CA LYS A 19 15.91 -8.51 -13.51
C LYS A 19 15.19 -9.73 -12.97
N GLU A 20 13.90 -9.58 -12.68
CA GLU A 20 13.04 -10.71 -12.37
C GLU A 20 13.00 -11.69 -13.56
N LEU A 21 12.90 -12.97 -13.23
CA LEU A 21 12.74 -14.01 -14.25
C LEU A 21 11.32 -13.93 -14.81
N GLU A 22 11.19 -14.10 -16.12
CA GLU A 22 9.91 -14.19 -16.79
C GLU A 22 9.44 -15.65 -16.89
N TYR A 23 8.20 -15.87 -17.29
CA TYR A 23 7.62 -17.21 -17.47
C TYR A 23 8.48 -18.12 -18.34
N GLU A 24 9.03 -17.59 -19.43
CA GLU A 24 9.90 -18.29 -20.38
C GLU A 24 11.22 -18.73 -19.75
N ASP A 25 11.76 -17.93 -18.85
CA ASP A 25 12.98 -18.26 -18.10
C ASP A 25 12.73 -19.43 -17.15
N ILE A 26 11.58 -19.41 -16.46
CA ILE A 26 11.16 -20.53 -15.59
C ILE A 26 10.95 -21.80 -16.39
N MET A 27 10.26 -21.75 -17.53
CA MET A 27 10.08 -22.89 -18.42
C MET A 27 11.41 -23.44 -18.93
N THR A 28 12.33 -22.57 -19.29
CA THR A 28 13.69 -22.93 -19.70
C THR A 28 14.43 -23.63 -18.57
N GLY A 29 14.35 -23.08 -17.35
CA GLY A 29 14.92 -23.67 -16.14
C GLY A 29 14.36 -25.07 -15.87
N LEU A 30 13.03 -25.23 -15.87
CA LEU A 30 12.37 -26.53 -15.64
C LEU A 30 12.78 -27.59 -16.69
N ASN A 31 12.79 -27.23 -17.97
CA ASN A 31 13.24 -28.12 -19.04
C ASN A 31 14.72 -28.53 -18.89
N ARG A 32 15.55 -27.60 -18.42
CA ARG A 32 16.95 -27.87 -18.10
C ARG A 32 17.10 -28.82 -16.90
N ALA A 33 16.31 -28.62 -15.85
CA ALA A 33 16.29 -29.49 -14.67
C ALA A 33 15.93 -30.93 -15.04
N ILE A 34 14.89 -31.16 -15.86
CA ILE A 34 14.49 -32.49 -16.32
C ILE A 34 15.64 -33.21 -17.07
N LYS A 35 16.41 -32.46 -17.86
CA LYS A 35 17.50 -33.05 -18.70
C LYS A 35 18.77 -33.36 -17.90
N HIS A 36 19.04 -32.60 -16.85
CA HIS A 36 20.33 -32.59 -16.15
C HIS A 36 20.27 -32.96 -14.66
N SER A 37 19.07 -33.29 -14.15
CA SER A 37 18.89 -33.70 -12.75
C SER A 37 18.86 -35.22 -12.57
N ASP A 38 18.93 -35.65 -11.32
CA ASP A 38 18.78 -37.05 -10.91
C ASP A 38 17.32 -37.57 -10.97
N LEU A 39 16.39 -36.85 -11.59
CA LEU A 39 14.97 -37.19 -11.74
C LEU A 39 14.78 -38.28 -12.81
N LYS A 40 15.35 -39.45 -12.53
CA LYS A 40 15.35 -40.58 -13.48
C LYS A 40 13.94 -41.14 -13.73
N GLY A 41 13.58 -41.28 -15.01
CA GLY A 41 12.30 -41.86 -15.40
C GLY A 41 11.09 -40.91 -15.23
N ILE A 42 11.32 -39.62 -15.00
CA ILE A 42 10.24 -38.64 -14.91
C ILE A 42 9.43 -38.59 -16.21
N SER A 43 8.12 -38.68 -16.08
CA SER A 43 7.15 -38.44 -17.14
C SER A 43 6.27 -37.25 -16.76
N ILE A 44 6.42 -36.15 -17.48
CA ILE A 44 5.69 -34.93 -17.26
C ILE A 44 5.33 -34.26 -18.58
N SER A 45 4.08 -33.81 -18.72
CA SER A 45 3.64 -33.13 -19.93
C SER A 45 4.02 -31.62 -19.91
N ASN A 46 4.01 -31.00 -21.09
CA ASN A 46 4.26 -29.56 -21.19
C ASN A 46 3.20 -28.73 -20.45
N GLU A 47 1.96 -29.21 -20.38
CA GLU A 47 0.87 -28.58 -19.64
C GLU A 47 1.18 -28.58 -18.14
N CYS A 48 1.69 -29.68 -17.60
CA CYS A 48 2.12 -29.80 -16.21
C CYS A 48 3.33 -28.89 -15.90
N LEU A 49 4.29 -28.78 -16.82
CA LEU A 49 5.40 -27.85 -16.69
C LEU A 49 4.92 -26.39 -16.69
N SER A 50 4.01 -26.07 -17.61
CA SER A 50 3.36 -24.75 -17.66
C SER A 50 2.60 -24.44 -16.36
N LEU A 51 1.92 -25.42 -15.77
CA LEU A 51 1.24 -25.28 -14.49
C LEU A 51 2.26 -24.99 -13.37
N ILE A 52 3.36 -25.76 -13.27
CA ILE A 52 4.43 -25.51 -12.29
C ILE A 52 5.00 -24.11 -12.49
N ALA A 53 5.30 -23.69 -13.72
CA ALA A 53 5.84 -22.36 -14.00
C ALA A 53 4.87 -21.24 -13.57
N LYS A 54 3.57 -21.38 -13.83
CA LYS A 54 2.54 -20.45 -13.39
C LYS A 54 2.39 -20.42 -11.86
N LEU A 55 2.45 -21.57 -11.21
CA LEU A 55 2.34 -21.69 -9.76
C LEU A 55 3.60 -21.23 -9.03
N SER A 56 4.75 -21.21 -9.69
CA SER A 56 6.01 -20.78 -9.09
C SER A 56 6.13 -19.27 -8.93
N GLY A 57 5.30 -18.55 -9.67
CA GLY A 57 5.28 -17.14 -9.56
C GLY A 57 6.63 -16.48 -9.91
N ASN A 58 7.33 -16.86 -11.02
CA ASN A 58 8.67 -16.43 -11.46
C ASN A 58 9.82 -16.76 -10.47
N ASP A 59 9.56 -17.52 -9.39
CA ASP A 59 10.58 -18.05 -8.50
C ASP A 59 11.06 -19.41 -9.00
N LEU A 60 12.25 -19.43 -9.62
CA LEU A 60 12.85 -20.64 -10.16
C LEU A 60 13.16 -21.68 -9.09
N ARG A 61 13.52 -21.26 -7.88
CA ARG A 61 13.79 -22.20 -6.76
C ARG A 61 12.51 -22.90 -6.34
N TYR A 62 11.42 -22.14 -6.25
CA TYR A 62 10.12 -22.71 -5.93
C TYR A 62 9.64 -23.65 -7.04
N ALA A 63 9.85 -23.29 -8.30
CA ALA A 63 9.53 -24.15 -9.44
C ALA A 63 10.28 -25.50 -9.36
N TYR A 64 11.55 -25.47 -9.04
CA TYR A 64 12.35 -26.69 -8.86
C TYR A 64 11.87 -27.52 -7.68
N ASN A 65 11.60 -26.91 -6.53
CA ASN A 65 11.08 -27.62 -5.38
C ASN A 65 9.73 -28.28 -5.67
N LEU A 66 8.82 -27.56 -6.36
CA LEU A 66 7.52 -28.11 -6.72
C LEU A 66 7.66 -29.29 -7.70
N LEU A 67 8.55 -29.19 -8.68
CA LEU A 67 8.87 -30.28 -9.60
C LEU A 67 9.44 -31.52 -8.85
N GLU A 68 10.41 -31.29 -7.96
CA GLU A 68 11.07 -32.34 -7.17
C GLU A 68 10.10 -33.04 -6.24
N ILE A 69 9.30 -32.29 -5.46
CA ILE A 69 8.29 -32.86 -4.58
C ILE A 69 7.25 -33.64 -5.37
N SER A 70 6.81 -33.12 -6.52
CA SER A 70 5.87 -33.81 -7.40
C SER A 70 6.43 -35.13 -7.93
N TYR A 71 7.71 -35.17 -8.24
CA TYR A 71 8.41 -36.38 -8.64
C TYR A 71 8.48 -37.44 -7.54
N TYR A 72 8.89 -37.03 -6.31
CA TYR A 72 9.00 -37.96 -5.19
C TYR A 72 7.64 -38.43 -4.66
N ALA A 73 6.60 -37.60 -4.75
CA ALA A 73 5.24 -37.97 -4.38
C ALA A 73 4.55 -38.90 -5.43
N SER A 74 5.15 -39.08 -6.61
CA SER A 74 4.63 -39.93 -7.65
C SER A 74 5.37 -41.27 -7.68
N GLU A 75 4.72 -42.35 -7.21
CA GLU A 75 5.31 -43.71 -7.20
C GLU A 75 5.64 -44.20 -8.60
N ASP A 76 4.79 -43.87 -9.56
CA ASP A 76 4.92 -44.21 -10.99
C ASP A 76 5.80 -43.23 -11.78
N LYS A 77 6.35 -42.23 -11.12
CA LYS A 77 7.14 -41.11 -11.71
C LYS A 77 6.38 -40.33 -12.81
N VAL A 78 5.05 -40.46 -12.86
CA VAL A 78 4.17 -39.72 -13.75
C VAL A 78 3.59 -38.51 -12.98
N ILE A 79 3.92 -37.30 -13.42
CA ILE A 79 3.42 -36.07 -12.81
C ILE A 79 2.18 -35.59 -13.57
N THR A 80 1.06 -35.51 -12.86
CA THR A 80 -0.22 -35.05 -13.41
C THR A 80 -0.59 -33.71 -12.77
N GLU A 81 -1.51 -32.94 -13.41
CA GLU A 81 -1.99 -31.68 -12.88
C GLU A 81 -2.62 -31.83 -11.49
N ASP A 82 -3.40 -32.90 -11.25
CA ASP A 82 -4.05 -33.15 -9.98
C ASP A 82 -3.02 -33.35 -8.85
N LYS A 83 -1.94 -34.09 -9.13
CA LYS A 83 -0.84 -34.27 -8.18
C LYS A 83 -0.15 -32.94 -7.85
N ILE A 84 0.13 -32.12 -8.87
CA ILE A 84 0.72 -30.78 -8.69
C ILE A 84 -0.19 -29.91 -7.82
N ARG A 85 -1.49 -29.86 -8.11
CA ARG A 85 -2.46 -29.08 -7.35
C ARG A 85 -2.64 -29.59 -5.91
N LEU A 86 -2.59 -30.89 -5.69
CA LEU A 86 -2.67 -31.49 -4.36
C LEU A 86 -1.46 -31.11 -3.49
N ILE A 87 -0.26 -31.08 -4.09
CA ILE A 87 0.99 -30.70 -3.42
C ILE A 87 1.04 -29.20 -3.18
N ASN A 88 0.61 -28.43 -4.17
CA ASN A 88 0.57 -26.97 -4.09
C ASN A 88 -0.75 -26.49 -3.47
N ASN A 89 -0.92 -26.72 -2.17
CA ASN A 89 -2.08 -26.24 -1.42
C ASN A 89 -2.14 -24.71 -1.24
N LYS A 90 -1.17 -23.98 -1.76
CA LYS A 90 -1.12 -22.50 -1.68
C LYS A 90 -1.07 -21.95 -3.10
N PRO A 91 -1.99 -21.04 -3.47
CA PRO A 91 -1.76 -20.19 -4.63
C PRO A 91 -0.45 -19.44 -4.39
N VAL A 92 0.53 -19.61 -5.25
CA VAL A 92 1.76 -18.84 -5.16
C VAL A 92 1.46 -17.48 -5.77
N PHE A 93 1.22 -16.52 -4.89
CA PHE A 93 1.35 -15.12 -5.27
C PHE A 93 2.79 -14.71 -4.98
N PHE A 94 3.37 -13.96 -5.89
CA PHE A 94 4.59 -13.23 -5.63
C PHE A 94 4.38 -12.35 -4.42
N SER A 95 4.93 -12.74 -3.32
CA SER A 95 5.15 -11.88 -2.19
C SER A 95 6.59 -12.09 -1.76
N ASP A 96 7.47 -11.38 -2.41
CA ASP A 96 8.67 -10.97 -1.73
C ASP A 96 8.22 -9.92 -0.70
N LYS A 97 8.02 -10.35 0.56
CA LYS A 97 7.56 -9.47 1.66
C LYS A 97 8.42 -8.21 1.84
N ASN A 98 9.57 -8.15 1.20
CA ASN A 98 10.53 -7.05 1.21
C ASN A 98 10.91 -6.57 -0.20
N GLY A 99 10.26 -7.07 -1.26
CA GLY A 99 10.56 -6.74 -2.64
C GLY A 99 9.62 -5.72 -3.28
N ASP A 100 9.96 -5.28 -4.47
CA ASP A 100 9.21 -4.27 -5.23
C ASP A 100 7.74 -4.70 -5.46
N GLY A 101 7.48 -6.01 -5.59
CA GLY A 101 6.12 -6.54 -5.80
C GLY A 101 5.15 -6.27 -4.64
N HIS A 102 5.59 -6.33 -3.38
CA HIS A 102 4.75 -6.00 -2.22
C HIS A 102 4.39 -4.51 -2.19
N TYR A 103 5.36 -3.62 -2.47
CA TYR A 103 5.10 -2.18 -2.56
C TYR A 103 4.17 -1.84 -3.72
N ASP A 104 4.24 -2.56 -4.83
CA ASP A 104 3.33 -2.39 -5.96
C ASP A 104 1.89 -2.79 -5.61
N VAL A 105 1.69 -3.86 -4.84
CA VAL A 105 0.37 -4.25 -4.34
C VAL A 105 -0.20 -3.19 -3.39
N LEU A 106 0.60 -2.68 -2.45
CA LEU A 106 0.20 -1.59 -1.55
C LEU A 106 -0.12 -0.30 -2.34
N SER A 107 0.65 0.00 -3.37
CA SER A 107 0.41 1.12 -4.28
C SER A 107 -0.89 0.93 -5.07
N GLY A 108 -1.12 -0.28 -5.60
CA GLY A 108 -2.36 -0.65 -6.27
C GLY A 108 -3.58 -0.53 -5.36
N PHE A 109 -3.46 -0.99 -4.12
CA PHE A 109 -4.50 -0.87 -3.10
C PHE A 109 -4.88 0.60 -2.84
N GLN A 110 -3.91 1.47 -2.58
CA GLN A 110 -4.18 2.89 -2.38
C GLN A 110 -4.80 3.54 -3.63
N LYS A 111 -4.20 3.29 -4.80
CA LYS A 111 -4.67 3.90 -6.06
C LYS A 111 -6.06 3.47 -6.45
N SER A 112 -6.45 2.21 -6.19
CA SER A 112 -7.79 1.71 -6.47
C SER A 112 -8.85 2.36 -5.57
N ILE A 113 -8.57 2.52 -4.27
CA ILE A 113 -9.45 3.25 -3.34
C ILE A 113 -9.57 4.72 -3.75
N ARG A 114 -8.45 5.38 -4.06
CA ARG A 114 -8.41 6.76 -4.56
C ARG A 114 -9.21 6.91 -5.86
N GLY A 115 -9.10 5.93 -6.75
CA GLY A 115 -9.84 5.88 -8.03
C GLY A 115 -11.29 5.41 -7.90
N SER A 116 -11.78 5.10 -6.68
CA SER A 116 -13.15 4.62 -6.43
C SER A 116 -13.49 3.30 -7.13
N ASP A 117 -12.49 2.45 -7.40
CA ASP A 117 -12.69 1.11 -7.94
C ASP A 117 -12.78 0.09 -6.80
N VAL A 118 -14.02 -0.27 -6.44
CA VAL A 118 -14.29 -1.22 -5.35
C VAL A 118 -13.74 -2.60 -5.64
N ASN A 119 -13.86 -3.09 -6.87
CA ASN A 119 -13.43 -4.44 -7.23
C ASN A 119 -11.90 -4.56 -7.16
N ALA A 120 -11.18 -3.60 -7.71
CA ALA A 120 -9.73 -3.55 -7.61
C ALA A 120 -9.26 -3.39 -6.15
N SER A 121 -9.94 -2.54 -5.35
CA SER A 121 -9.62 -2.35 -3.93
C SER A 121 -9.74 -3.64 -3.13
N LEU A 122 -10.82 -4.39 -3.33
CA LEU A 122 -11.02 -5.69 -2.68
C LEU A 122 -10.05 -6.76 -3.18
N HIS A 123 -9.68 -6.73 -4.47
CA HIS A 123 -8.69 -7.64 -5.03
C HIS A 123 -7.32 -7.44 -4.37
N TYR A 124 -6.84 -6.18 -4.29
CA TYR A 124 -5.56 -5.88 -3.65
C TYR A 124 -5.60 -6.12 -2.13
N LEU A 125 -6.72 -5.80 -1.45
CA LEU A 125 -6.92 -6.19 -0.06
C LEU A 125 -6.78 -7.70 0.14
N GLY A 126 -7.42 -8.51 -0.71
CA GLY A 126 -7.34 -9.96 -0.67
C GLY A 126 -5.91 -10.49 -0.83
N ARG A 127 -5.12 -9.88 -1.73
CA ARG A 127 -3.70 -10.21 -1.90
C ARG A 127 -2.89 -9.92 -0.63
N LEU A 128 -3.04 -8.73 -0.05
CA LEU A 128 -2.34 -8.33 1.18
C LEU A 128 -2.74 -9.20 2.38
N ILE A 129 -4.03 -9.54 2.54
CA ILE A 129 -4.50 -10.48 3.57
C ILE A 129 -3.87 -11.87 3.38
N TYR A 130 -3.79 -12.34 2.15
CA TYR A 130 -3.16 -13.61 1.83
C TYR A 130 -1.68 -13.64 2.21
N GLU A 131 -0.97 -12.53 2.01
CA GLU A 131 0.42 -12.34 2.44
C GLU A 131 0.58 -12.32 3.96
N GLY A 132 -0.52 -12.08 4.69
CA GLY A 132 -0.54 -12.01 6.15
C GLY A 132 0.03 -10.71 6.72
N ASP A 133 0.21 -9.67 5.89
CA ASP A 133 0.74 -8.38 6.30
C ASP A 133 -0.38 -7.40 6.68
N LEU A 134 -1.04 -7.68 7.81
CA LEU A 134 -2.11 -6.84 8.32
C LEU A 134 -1.61 -5.45 8.74
N ASP A 135 -0.38 -5.33 9.24
CA ASP A 135 0.18 -4.05 9.68
C ASP A 135 0.30 -3.04 8.54
N SER A 136 0.75 -3.49 7.36
CA SER A 136 0.82 -2.63 6.18
C SER A 136 -0.57 -2.23 5.67
N ILE A 137 -1.56 -3.13 5.75
CA ILE A 137 -2.97 -2.82 5.44
C ILE A 137 -3.46 -1.70 6.36
N TYR A 138 -3.33 -1.87 7.67
CA TYR A 138 -3.82 -0.92 8.68
C TYR A 138 -3.20 0.47 8.50
N ARG A 139 -1.87 0.50 8.36
CA ARG A 139 -1.14 1.75 8.12
C ARG A 139 -1.60 2.43 6.84
N ARG A 140 -1.75 1.67 5.75
CA ARG A 140 -2.16 2.23 4.46
C ARG A 140 -3.58 2.75 4.49
N MET A 141 -4.51 2.04 5.11
CA MET A 141 -5.90 2.47 5.27
C MET A 141 -5.99 3.78 6.07
N SER A 142 -5.24 3.90 7.17
CA SER A 142 -5.19 5.14 7.96
C SER A 142 -4.68 6.31 7.12
N VAL A 143 -3.62 6.12 6.34
CA VAL A 143 -3.12 7.17 5.42
C VAL A 143 -4.20 7.58 4.42
N ILE A 144 -4.83 6.62 3.72
CA ILE A 144 -5.86 6.91 2.71
C ILE A 144 -7.04 7.67 3.31
N ALA A 145 -7.45 7.31 4.53
CA ALA A 145 -8.59 7.94 5.20
C ALA A 145 -8.39 9.45 5.39
N TYR A 146 -7.17 9.89 5.70
CA TYR A 146 -6.87 11.30 5.96
C TYR A 146 -6.25 12.02 4.75
N GLU A 147 -5.50 11.32 3.90
CA GLU A 147 -4.84 11.89 2.72
C GLU A 147 -5.79 12.02 1.53
N ASP A 148 -6.53 10.94 1.21
CA ASP A 148 -7.31 10.86 -0.04
C ASP A 148 -8.79 11.18 0.15
N ILE A 149 -9.38 10.82 1.31
CA ILE A 149 -10.80 11.04 1.62
C ILE A 149 -10.96 12.32 2.45
N GLY A 150 -10.23 12.42 3.54
CA GLY A 150 -10.10 13.62 4.36
C GLY A 150 -11.43 14.31 4.65
N LEU A 151 -11.48 15.61 4.38
CA LEU A 151 -12.64 16.46 4.67
C LEU A 151 -13.88 16.16 3.82
N ALA A 152 -13.75 15.38 2.75
CA ALA A 152 -14.91 14.97 1.95
C ALA A 152 -15.83 13.99 2.70
N ASN A 153 -15.26 13.17 3.63
CA ASN A 153 -16.00 12.35 4.59
C ASN A 153 -15.26 12.34 5.94
N PRO A 154 -15.48 13.34 6.80
CA PRO A 154 -14.77 13.45 8.08
C PRO A 154 -15.00 12.27 9.04
N ALA A 155 -16.06 11.50 8.84
CA ALA A 155 -16.36 10.34 9.67
C ALA A 155 -15.49 9.11 9.34
N ILE A 156 -14.79 9.11 8.20
CA ILE A 156 -14.09 7.92 7.71
C ILE A 156 -12.90 7.52 8.60
N GLY A 157 -12.14 8.49 9.13
CA GLY A 157 -10.99 8.22 9.99
C GLY A 157 -11.37 7.36 11.21
N PRO A 158 -12.29 7.82 12.09
CA PRO A 158 -12.78 7.02 13.21
C PRO A 158 -13.37 5.67 12.81
N ARG A 159 -14.01 5.55 11.66
CA ARG A 159 -14.58 4.28 11.18
C ARG A 159 -13.49 3.32 10.73
N VAL A 160 -12.43 3.82 10.09
CA VAL A 160 -11.24 3.01 9.76
C VAL A 160 -10.58 2.49 11.02
N ASP A 161 -10.39 3.34 12.04
CA ASP A 161 -9.82 2.91 13.32
C ASP A 161 -10.69 1.85 14.02
N ALA A 162 -12.01 2.01 13.98
CA ALA A 162 -12.93 1.02 14.54
C ALA A 162 -12.85 -0.33 13.80
N ALA A 163 -12.73 -0.32 12.47
CA ALA A 163 -12.61 -1.54 11.66
C ALA A 163 -11.26 -2.24 11.90
N ILE A 164 -10.16 -1.48 12.03
CA ILE A 164 -8.84 -2.01 12.39
C ILE A 164 -8.90 -2.69 13.76
N ASN A 165 -9.42 -2.01 14.78
CA ASN A 165 -9.57 -2.57 16.12
C ASN A 165 -10.45 -3.83 16.14
N ALA A 166 -11.50 -3.88 15.33
CA ALA A 166 -12.33 -5.09 15.19
C ALA A 166 -11.53 -6.23 14.55
N ALA A 167 -10.78 -5.94 13.47
CA ALA A 167 -9.95 -6.92 12.77
C ALA A 167 -8.86 -7.50 13.69
N GLU A 168 -8.20 -6.67 14.49
CA GLU A 168 -7.20 -7.11 15.47
C GLU A 168 -7.77 -8.02 16.56
N ARG A 169 -8.98 -7.71 17.02
CA ARG A 169 -9.65 -8.52 18.08
C ARG A 169 -10.02 -9.91 17.61
N VAL A 170 -10.52 -10.02 16.36
CA VAL A 170 -11.00 -11.32 15.86
C VAL A 170 -9.90 -12.13 15.20
N GLY A 171 -8.87 -11.47 14.64
CA GLY A 171 -7.80 -12.14 13.92
C GLY A 171 -8.25 -12.79 12.60
N LEU A 172 -7.30 -13.38 11.87
CA LEU A 172 -7.60 -14.15 10.67
C LEU A 172 -8.16 -15.54 11.03
N PRO A 173 -9.15 -16.04 10.27
CA PRO A 173 -9.63 -15.51 8.98
C PRO A 173 -10.75 -14.47 9.09
N GLU A 174 -11.32 -14.20 10.25
CA GLU A 174 -12.50 -13.32 10.44
C GLU A 174 -12.16 -11.82 10.24
N ALA A 175 -10.92 -11.40 10.45
CA ALA A 175 -10.46 -10.03 10.24
C ALA A 175 -10.79 -9.46 8.84
N ARG A 176 -10.91 -10.35 7.85
CA ARG A 176 -11.34 -9.99 6.48
C ARG A 176 -12.70 -9.32 6.40
N ILE A 177 -13.61 -9.61 7.37
CA ILE A 177 -15.00 -9.12 7.36
C ILE A 177 -15.03 -7.60 7.60
N PRO A 178 -14.56 -7.08 8.75
CA PRO A 178 -14.53 -5.63 8.98
C PRO A 178 -13.61 -4.89 7.98
N LEU A 179 -12.52 -5.52 7.52
CA LEU A 179 -11.63 -4.91 6.53
C LEU A 179 -12.30 -4.77 5.16
N ALA A 180 -13.07 -5.75 4.71
CA ALA A 180 -13.78 -5.65 3.44
C ALA A 180 -14.86 -4.56 3.47
N GLU A 181 -15.65 -4.48 4.55
CA GLU A 181 -16.70 -3.49 4.71
C GLU A 181 -16.13 -2.07 4.64
N ILE A 182 -15.09 -1.79 5.45
CA ILE A 182 -14.53 -0.45 5.49
C ILE A 182 -13.82 -0.07 4.19
N VAL A 183 -13.17 -1.00 3.49
CA VAL A 183 -12.53 -0.74 2.19
C VAL A 183 -13.56 -0.38 1.11
N VAL A 184 -14.72 -1.03 1.11
CA VAL A 184 -15.82 -0.67 0.23
C VAL A 184 -16.31 0.75 0.53
N GLU A 185 -16.51 1.09 1.81
CA GLU A 185 -16.91 2.44 2.21
C GLU A 185 -15.87 3.49 1.80
N MET A 186 -14.57 3.21 2.03
CA MET A 186 -13.49 4.10 1.61
C MET A 186 -13.46 4.31 0.10
N ALA A 187 -13.63 3.26 -0.68
CA ALA A 187 -13.65 3.34 -2.14
C ALA A 187 -14.85 4.17 -2.65
N LEU A 188 -16.02 4.03 -2.02
CA LEU A 188 -17.24 4.76 -2.38
C LEU A 188 -17.31 6.17 -1.80
N SER A 189 -16.47 6.51 -0.81
CA SER A 189 -16.42 7.86 -0.24
C SER A 189 -15.97 8.89 -1.29
N PRO A 190 -16.52 10.11 -1.24
CA PRO A 190 -15.95 11.22 -2.00
C PRO A 190 -14.50 11.48 -1.57
N LYS A 191 -13.71 12.07 -2.43
CA LYS A 191 -12.25 12.24 -2.22
C LYS A 191 -11.92 13.74 -2.08
N SER A 192 -11.04 14.06 -1.11
CA SER A 192 -10.46 15.38 -0.94
C SER A 192 -9.11 15.28 -0.24
N ASN A 193 -8.08 15.79 -0.90
CA ASN A 193 -6.73 15.89 -0.36
C ASN A 193 -6.37 17.31 0.11
N THR A 194 -7.35 18.21 0.17
CA THR A 194 -7.11 19.65 0.38
C THR A 194 -6.42 19.96 1.70
N ALA A 195 -6.70 19.19 2.76
CA ALA A 195 -6.13 19.47 4.09
C ALA A 195 -4.61 19.23 4.11
N HIS A 196 -4.15 18.09 3.55
CA HIS A 196 -2.72 17.79 3.53
C HIS A 196 -1.98 18.66 2.52
N VAL A 197 -2.56 18.91 1.33
CA VAL A 197 -1.97 19.81 0.33
C VAL A 197 -1.78 21.22 0.90
N ALA A 198 -2.77 21.76 1.63
CA ALA A 198 -2.63 23.07 2.26
C ALA A 198 -1.51 23.12 3.31
N LEU A 199 -1.30 22.04 4.06
CA LEU A 199 -0.17 21.95 4.99
C LEU A 199 1.17 21.86 4.25
N ASP A 200 1.24 21.10 3.17
CA ASP A 200 2.45 20.95 2.36
C ASP A 200 2.85 22.29 1.72
N GLU A 201 1.88 23.06 1.22
CA GLU A 201 2.09 24.43 0.71
C GLU A 201 2.63 25.36 1.81
N ALA A 202 2.05 25.30 3.01
CA ALA A 202 2.52 26.10 4.15
C ALA A 202 3.94 25.70 4.57
N LEU A 203 4.27 24.40 4.56
CA LEU A 203 5.62 23.91 4.85
C LEU A 203 6.62 24.33 3.78
N ASP A 204 6.24 24.30 2.51
CA ASP A 204 7.08 24.76 1.42
C ASP A 204 7.43 26.25 1.52
N ASP A 205 6.46 27.07 1.93
CA ASP A 205 6.72 28.50 2.20
C ASP A 205 7.68 28.68 3.37
N ILE A 206 7.53 27.93 4.44
CA ILE A 206 8.44 27.95 5.58
C ILE A 206 9.87 27.56 5.16
N TYR A 207 10.00 26.49 4.37
CA TYR A 207 11.31 26.05 3.84
C TYR A 207 11.97 27.08 2.92
N LYS A 208 11.19 27.89 2.22
CA LYS A 208 11.67 29.03 1.39
C LYS A 208 12.02 30.25 2.24
N GLY A 209 11.83 30.21 3.55
CA GLY A 209 12.12 31.31 4.47
C GLY A 209 10.98 32.30 4.64
N ASN A 210 9.80 32.05 4.08
CA ASN A 210 8.60 32.88 4.21
C ASN A 210 7.88 32.61 5.54
N VAL A 211 8.52 32.92 6.66
CA VAL A 211 7.97 32.59 8.00
C VAL A 211 7.15 33.75 8.58
N GLY A 212 7.57 34.98 8.34
CA GLY A 212 6.95 36.18 8.90
C GLY A 212 7.04 36.27 10.44
N SER A 213 6.65 37.40 10.98
CA SER A 213 6.58 37.62 12.42
C SER A 213 5.17 37.41 12.93
N ILE A 214 5.02 36.74 14.07
CA ILE A 214 3.70 36.53 14.71
C ILE A 214 3.09 37.93 15.02
N PRO A 215 1.84 38.19 14.60
CA PRO A 215 1.14 39.44 14.87
C PRO A 215 1.12 39.74 16.38
N ASN A 216 1.40 41.00 16.78
CA ASN A 216 1.57 41.39 18.19
C ASN A 216 0.33 41.12 19.03
N HIS A 217 -0.86 41.24 18.46
CA HIS A 217 -2.12 41.05 19.18
C HIS A 217 -2.43 39.58 19.52
N ILE A 218 -1.81 38.60 18.84
CA ILE A 218 -1.97 37.16 19.15
C ILE A 218 -0.78 36.57 19.91
N LYS A 219 0.24 37.38 20.25
CA LYS A 219 1.35 36.91 21.10
C LYS A 219 0.83 36.58 22.50
N THR A 220 1.55 35.71 23.19
CA THR A 220 1.22 35.31 24.58
C THR A 220 1.02 36.53 25.48
N ASN A 221 -0.09 36.54 26.22
CA ASN A 221 -0.48 37.62 27.16
C ASN A 221 -0.70 39.00 26.50
N SER A 222 -0.99 39.06 25.21
CA SER A 222 -1.31 40.33 24.56
C SER A 222 -2.65 40.87 25.03
N PRO A 223 -2.71 42.12 25.55
CA PRO A 223 -3.97 42.76 25.93
C PRO A 223 -4.80 43.18 24.71
N LEU A 224 -4.23 43.08 23.51
CA LEU A 224 -4.88 43.46 22.24
C LEU A 224 -5.64 42.30 21.60
N TYR A 225 -5.52 41.10 22.16
CA TYR A 225 -6.20 39.91 21.61
C TYR A 225 -7.71 40.02 21.84
N LYS A 226 -8.46 39.85 20.76
CA LYS A 226 -9.92 39.78 20.82
C LYS A 226 -10.33 38.32 20.96
N TYR A 227 -10.83 37.92 22.13
CA TYR A 227 -11.24 36.56 22.40
C TYR A 227 -12.58 36.24 21.70
N PRO A 228 -12.63 35.32 20.73
CA PRO A 228 -13.83 35.13 19.91
C PRO A 228 -15.09 34.77 20.69
N HIS A 229 -14.98 34.06 21.83
CA HIS A 229 -16.13 33.69 22.64
C HIS A 229 -16.82 34.86 23.35
N ASP A 230 -16.17 36.03 23.46
CA ASP A 230 -16.78 37.26 23.98
C ASP A 230 -17.69 37.96 22.95
N TYR A 231 -17.71 37.44 21.70
CA TYR A 231 -18.46 38.05 20.59
C TYR A 231 -19.59 37.13 20.15
N LYS A 232 -20.64 37.74 19.60
CA LYS A 232 -21.80 37.01 19.09
C LYS A 232 -21.39 35.97 18.01
N GLY A 233 -21.81 34.73 18.22
CA GLY A 233 -21.47 33.64 17.32
C GLY A 233 -20.03 33.16 17.46
N SER A 234 -19.32 33.51 18.54
CA SER A 234 -17.92 33.13 18.78
C SER A 234 -17.00 33.49 17.59
N TYR A 235 -17.28 34.62 16.95
CA TYR A 235 -16.53 35.09 15.77
C TYR A 235 -16.18 36.55 15.89
N VAL A 236 -14.93 36.91 15.58
CA VAL A 236 -14.43 38.29 15.51
C VAL A 236 -13.37 38.40 14.42
N VAL A 237 -13.43 39.46 13.64
CA VAL A 237 -12.44 39.72 12.60
C VAL A 237 -11.15 40.21 13.25
N GLN A 238 -10.09 39.47 13.14
CA GLN A 238 -8.71 39.85 13.43
C GLN A 238 -7.75 39.02 12.57
N GLN A 239 -6.53 39.51 12.39
CA GLN A 239 -5.50 38.84 11.64
C GLN A 239 -4.83 37.76 12.50
N TYR A 240 -4.72 36.55 11.99
CA TYR A 240 -4.00 35.45 12.65
C TYR A 240 -2.70 35.10 11.96
N LEU A 241 -2.69 35.20 10.62
CA LEU A 241 -1.52 34.91 9.81
C LEU A 241 -0.49 36.03 9.94
N PRO A 242 0.83 35.73 10.01
CA PRO A 242 1.87 36.73 9.85
C PRO A 242 1.71 37.57 8.58
N ASP A 243 2.33 38.77 8.56
CA ASP A 243 2.45 39.58 7.34
C ASP A 243 3.41 38.86 6.37
N LEU A 244 2.92 37.81 5.78
CA LEU A 244 3.51 37.19 4.62
C LEU A 244 2.95 37.91 3.40
N SER A 245 3.77 38.17 2.37
CA SER A 245 3.21 38.53 1.08
C SER A 245 2.20 37.44 0.73
N LEU A 246 0.93 37.80 0.68
CA LEU A 246 -0.24 36.92 0.55
C LEU A 246 -0.02 35.83 -0.51
N ILE A 247 0.64 34.75 -0.12
CA ILE A 247 0.69 33.55 -0.89
C ILE A 247 -0.57 32.81 -0.49
N HIS A 248 -1.40 32.56 -1.47
CA HIS A 248 -2.69 31.93 -1.34
C HIS A 248 -2.55 30.58 -0.67
N ILE A 249 -2.79 30.51 0.64
CA ILE A 249 -3.21 29.26 1.26
C ILE A 249 -4.59 29.02 0.68
N SER A 250 -4.65 28.08 -0.26
CA SER A 250 -5.85 27.77 -1.02
C SER A 250 -7.04 27.47 -0.11
N GLU A 251 -8.17 27.84 -0.51
CA GLU A 251 -9.56 27.78 -0.03
C GLU A 251 -10.08 26.81 1.06
N PRO A 252 -9.33 26.01 1.83
CA PRO A 252 -9.93 25.18 2.90
C PRO A 252 -10.59 26.02 4.00
N THR A 253 -10.16 27.27 4.16
CA THR A 253 -10.72 28.18 5.19
C THR A 253 -12.13 28.68 4.89
N ARG A 254 -12.60 28.59 3.64
CA ARG A 254 -13.98 28.96 3.30
C ARG A 254 -14.99 27.85 3.54
N LEU A 255 -14.57 26.58 3.60
CA LEU A 255 -15.48 25.47 3.90
C LEU A 255 -15.96 25.43 5.36
N GLY A 256 -15.25 26.09 6.30
CA GLY A 256 -15.68 26.26 7.68
C GLY A 256 -16.76 27.33 7.89
N MET A 257 -17.11 28.10 6.87
CA MET A 257 -18.15 29.16 6.93
C MET A 257 -19.46 28.75 6.27
N ILE A 258 -19.75 27.46 6.13
CA ILE A 258 -21.10 27.03 5.76
C ILE A 258 -21.98 27.27 6.98
N SER A 259 -22.79 28.29 6.84
CA SER A 259 -23.84 28.76 7.75
C SER A 259 -24.64 27.63 8.38
N TYR A 260 -24.70 27.65 9.71
CA TYR A 260 -25.85 27.16 10.46
C TYR A 260 -26.91 28.26 10.53
#